data_da4c30ff3e4700db60dd4b1e4c610ff3
#
_entry.id   da4c30ff3e4700db60dd4b1e4c610ff3
#
_cell.length_a   1.000
_cell.length_b   1.000
_cell.length_c   1.000
_cell.angle_alpha   90.00
_cell.angle_beta   90.00
_cell.angle_gamma   90.00
#
_symmetry.space_group_name_H-M   'P 1'
#
loop_
_entity.id
_entity.type
_entity.pdbx_description
1 polymer ?
#
loop_
_entity_poly.entity_id
_entity_poly.type
_entity_poly.pdbx_seq_one_letter_code
_entity_poly.pdbx_strand_id
1 'polypeptide(L)'
;MKIIVNMLSVFRILAAFAIIFTIMFNWAWVTFILFALGAISDWFDGFLARKYNCCSKLGGVLDHIGDKLLVCNTLIMLTLMGPVWYIVIPVIFMIARELYISGLREFLGTQKIEMPVPKARFSIGKIKTTIQMIAIAAFLLWFAIFASVTPETDSKIVFYLIYVLPKIGIFSLWFALVASIWSAIQYTFTFAQKLKKIK
;
A
#
# COMPACT_ATOMS: atom_id res chain seq x y z
N MET A 1 -8.41 -22.46 -9.94
CA MET A 1 -8.71 -21.19 -9.23
C MET A 1 -7.76 -20.89 -8.08
N LYS A 2 -7.55 -21.74 -7.07
CA LYS A 2 -6.58 -21.51 -5.97
C LYS A 2 -5.17 -21.18 -6.45
N ILE A 3 -4.71 -21.84 -7.52
CA ILE A 3 -3.38 -21.60 -8.10
C ILE A 3 -3.28 -20.17 -8.67
N ILE A 4 -4.32 -19.70 -9.38
CA ILE A 4 -4.33 -18.36 -9.98
C ILE A 4 -4.26 -17.27 -8.91
N VAL A 5 -5.05 -17.39 -7.83
CA VAL A 5 -5.03 -16.45 -6.70
C VAL A 5 -3.64 -16.43 -6.04
N ASN A 6 -3.03 -17.60 -5.81
CA ASN A 6 -1.69 -17.67 -5.25
C ASN A 6 -0.63 -17.09 -6.20
N MET A 7 -0.77 -17.28 -7.53
CA MET A 7 0.14 -16.69 -8.51
C MET A 7 0.06 -15.16 -8.53
N LEU A 8 -1.13 -14.57 -8.37
CA LEU A 8 -1.29 -13.11 -8.26
C LEU A 8 -0.57 -12.57 -7.02
N SER A 9 -0.69 -13.25 -5.87
CA SER A 9 0.03 -12.85 -4.65
C SER A 9 1.55 -12.97 -4.81
N VAL A 10 2.05 -14.03 -5.45
CA VAL A 10 3.49 -14.20 -5.76
C VAL A 10 3.96 -13.12 -6.74
N PHE A 11 3.18 -12.83 -7.79
CA PHE A 11 3.49 -11.75 -8.73
C PHE A 11 3.65 -10.41 -7.98
N ARG A 12 2.78 -10.10 -7.02
CA ARG A 12 2.86 -8.88 -6.21
C ARG A 12 4.12 -8.80 -5.38
N ILE A 13 4.57 -9.92 -4.80
CA ILE A 13 5.84 -10.01 -4.08
C ILE A 13 7.01 -9.72 -5.04
N LEU A 14 7.03 -10.35 -6.20
CA LEU A 14 8.07 -10.11 -7.20
C LEU A 14 8.06 -8.67 -7.72
N ALA A 15 6.87 -8.11 -7.97
CA ALA A 15 6.71 -6.72 -8.38
C ALA A 15 7.24 -5.74 -7.31
N ALA A 16 7.01 -6.04 -6.01
CA ALA A 16 7.50 -5.22 -4.90
C ALA A 16 9.03 -5.12 -4.87
N PHE A 17 9.74 -6.19 -5.22
CA PHE A 17 11.21 -6.15 -5.36
C PHE A 17 11.64 -5.55 -6.68
N ALA A 18 10.95 -5.86 -7.78
CA ALA A 18 11.28 -5.30 -9.09
C ALA A 18 11.18 -3.76 -9.12
N ILE A 19 10.22 -3.18 -8.40
CA ILE A 19 10.06 -1.72 -8.26
C ILE A 19 11.33 -1.06 -7.70
N ILE A 20 12.03 -1.70 -6.76
CA ILE A 20 13.28 -1.16 -6.22
C ILE A 20 14.30 -0.97 -7.35
N PHE A 21 14.50 -2.00 -8.16
CA PHE A 21 15.44 -1.95 -9.27
C PHE A 21 15.00 -0.97 -10.36
N THR A 22 13.72 -0.97 -10.73
CA THR A 22 13.21 -0.08 -11.79
C THR A 22 13.33 1.39 -11.42
N ILE A 23 13.17 1.75 -10.13
CA ILE A 23 13.44 3.12 -9.66
C ILE A 23 14.93 3.43 -9.69
N MET A 24 15.80 2.52 -9.23
CA MET A 24 17.26 2.72 -9.25
C MET A 24 17.79 2.90 -10.68
N PHE A 25 17.24 2.22 -11.66
CA PHE A 25 17.60 2.36 -13.08
C PHE A 25 16.81 3.45 -13.82
N ASN A 26 16.01 4.26 -13.11
CA ASN A 26 15.16 5.32 -13.69
C ASN A 26 14.17 4.82 -14.77
N TRP A 27 13.71 3.57 -14.67
CA TRP A 27 12.69 3.01 -15.56
C TRP A 27 11.28 3.41 -15.09
N ALA A 28 11.01 4.71 -15.16
CA ALA A 28 9.88 5.34 -14.52
C ALA A 28 8.50 4.77 -14.96
N TRP A 29 8.28 4.54 -16.25
CA TRP A 29 7.04 3.93 -16.77
C TRP A 29 6.90 2.47 -16.33
N VAL A 30 7.98 1.70 -16.32
CA VAL A 30 7.95 0.30 -15.87
C VAL A 30 7.58 0.25 -14.39
N THR A 31 8.14 1.16 -13.58
CA THR A 31 7.81 1.28 -12.15
C THR A 31 6.33 1.56 -11.94
N PHE A 32 5.78 2.56 -12.66
CA PHE A 32 4.36 2.90 -12.55
C PHE A 32 3.46 1.72 -12.95
N ILE A 33 3.77 1.06 -14.07
CA ILE A 33 2.99 -0.08 -14.57
C ILE A 33 3.05 -1.26 -13.59
N LEU A 34 4.23 -1.60 -13.06
CA LEU A 34 4.38 -2.68 -12.08
C LEU A 34 3.56 -2.40 -10.81
N PHE A 35 3.61 -1.17 -10.31
CA PHE A 35 2.80 -0.79 -9.14
C PHE A 35 1.30 -0.85 -9.44
N ALA A 36 0.87 -0.31 -10.59
CA ALA A 36 -0.53 -0.34 -11.00
C ALA A 36 -1.06 -1.77 -11.15
N LEU A 37 -0.30 -2.65 -11.80
CA LEU A 37 -0.65 -4.07 -11.92
C LEU A 37 -0.69 -4.76 -10.57
N GLY A 38 0.25 -4.47 -9.65
CA GLY A 38 0.25 -4.96 -8.28
C GLY A 38 -0.99 -4.52 -7.50
N ALA A 39 -1.37 -3.25 -7.59
CA ALA A 39 -2.55 -2.70 -6.93
C ALA A 39 -3.86 -3.27 -7.51
N ILE A 40 -3.93 -3.44 -8.83
CA ILE A 40 -5.08 -4.04 -9.52
C ILE A 40 -5.20 -5.53 -9.17
N SER A 41 -4.08 -6.26 -9.09
CA SER A 41 -4.07 -7.69 -8.75
C SER A 41 -4.65 -7.95 -7.36
N ASP A 42 -4.41 -7.08 -6.39
CA ASP A 42 -5.00 -7.13 -5.04
C ASP A 42 -6.54 -7.04 -5.07
N TRP A 43 -7.06 -6.16 -5.91
CA TRP A 43 -8.52 -6.05 -6.04
C TRP A 43 -9.13 -7.29 -6.70
N PHE A 44 -8.44 -7.84 -7.73
CA PHE A 44 -8.89 -9.01 -8.47
C PHE A 44 -8.84 -10.30 -7.64
N ASP A 45 -7.77 -10.55 -6.89
CA ASP A 45 -7.66 -11.77 -6.09
C ASP A 45 -8.65 -11.78 -4.93
N GLY A 46 -8.87 -10.64 -4.26
CA GLY A 46 -9.93 -10.49 -3.27
C GLY A 46 -11.34 -10.69 -3.84
N PHE A 47 -11.58 -10.28 -5.09
CA PHE A 47 -12.86 -10.52 -5.77
C PHE A 47 -13.03 -11.99 -6.13
N LEU A 48 -12.01 -12.61 -6.73
CA LEU A 48 -12.02 -14.03 -7.13
C LEU A 48 -12.14 -14.98 -5.94
N ALA A 49 -11.39 -14.71 -4.86
CA ALA A 49 -11.43 -15.51 -3.63
C ALA A 49 -12.84 -15.54 -3.02
N ARG A 50 -13.54 -14.40 -2.99
CA ARG A 50 -14.92 -14.30 -2.50
C ARG A 50 -15.91 -14.98 -3.42
N LYS A 51 -15.78 -14.79 -4.75
CA LYS A 51 -16.72 -15.34 -5.75
C LYS A 51 -16.68 -16.86 -5.82
N TYR A 52 -15.49 -17.44 -5.65
CA TYR A 52 -15.28 -18.89 -5.83
C TYR A 52 -15.03 -19.66 -4.53
N ASN A 53 -15.15 -19.02 -3.36
CA ASN A 53 -14.90 -19.63 -2.04
C ASN A 53 -13.58 -20.43 -1.98
N CYS A 54 -12.54 -19.97 -2.68
CA CYS A 54 -11.29 -20.70 -2.84
C CYS A 54 -10.15 -20.15 -1.96
N CYS A 55 -10.46 -19.64 -0.77
CA CYS A 55 -9.47 -19.18 0.19
C CYS A 55 -8.60 -20.33 0.68
N SER A 56 -7.28 -20.22 0.52
CA SER A 56 -6.31 -21.12 1.13
C SER A 56 -5.59 -20.41 2.28
N LYS A 57 -5.19 -21.15 3.33
CA LYS A 57 -4.42 -20.56 4.44
C LYS A 57 -3.11 -19.94 3.94
N LEU A 58 -2.41 -20.63 3.05
CA LEU A 58 -1.16 -20.15 2.45
C LEU A 58 -1.38 -18.94 1.56
N GLY A 59 -2.45 -18.95 0.73
CA GLY A 59 -2.80 -17.81 -0.13
C GLY A 59 -3.10 -16.55 0.69
N GLY A 60 -3.79 -16.66 1.82
CA GLY A 60 -4.05 -15.51 2.69
C GLY A 60 -2.77 -14.94 3.34
N VAL A 61 -1.78 -15.78 3.63
CA VAL A 61 -0.47 -15.32 4.14
C VAL A 61 0.32 -14.61 3.03
N LEU A 62 0.40 -15.22 1.84
CA LEU A 62 1.09 -14.62 0.67
C LEU A 62 0.49 -13.28 0.26
N ASP A 63 -0.83 -13.21 0.25
CA ASP A 63 -1.59 -11.99 -0.03
C ASP A 63 -1.23 -10.87 0.95
N HIS A 64 -1.30 -11.17 2.26
CA HIS A 64 -0.95 -10.21 3.29
C HIS A 64 0.51 -9.72 3.26
N ILE A 65 1.45 -10.62 2.90
CA ILE A 65 2.86 -10.27 2.73
C ILE A 65 3.04 -9.42 1.47
N GLY A 66 2.44 -9.84 0.35
CA GLY A 66 2.56 -9.15 -0.93
C GLY A 66 2.09 -7.70 -0.88
N ASP A 67 0.93 -7.46 -0.25
CA ASP A 67 0.39 -6.11 -0.04
C ASP A 67 1.35 -5.21 0.73
N LYS A 68 1.86 -5.71 1.83
CA LYS A 68 2.77 -4.92 2.67
C LYS A 68 4.09 -4.65 1.99
N LEU A 69 4.68 -5.64 1.33
CA LEU A 69 5.93 -5.47 0.61
C LEU A 69 5.78 -4.46 -0.53
N LEU A 70 4.71 -4.58 -1.33
CA LEU A 70 4.48 -3.65 -2.43
C LEU A 70 4.40 -2.20 -1.94
N VAL A 71 3.59 -1.95 -0.91
CA VAL A 71 3.39 -0.61 -0.37
C VAL A 71 4.63 -0.09 0.36
N CYS A 72 5.22 -0.89 1.27
CA CYS A 72 6.35 -0.43 2.06
C CYS A 72 7.59 -0.17 1.19
N ASN A 73 7.92 -1.09 0.26
CA ASN A 73 9.07 -0.89 -0.63
C ASN A 73 8.89 0.35 -1.50
N THR A 74 7.70 0.53 -2.08
CA THR A 74 7.44 1.71 -2.91
C THR A 74 7.50 3.00 -2.09
N LEU A 75 6.95 3.03 -0.88
CA LEU A 75 7.04 4.19 0.02
C LEU A 75 8.49 4.52 0.38
N ILE A 76 9.31 3.52 0.70
CA ILE A 76 10.74 3.72 0.98
C ILE A 76 11.43 4.32 -0.25
N MET A 77 11.17 3.78 -1.44
CA MET A 77 11.77 4.28 -2.67
C MET A 77 11.34 5.71 -3.00
N LEU A 78 10.10 6.10 -2.69
CA LEU A 78 9.65 7.48 -2.83
C LEU A 78 10.46 8.45 -1.95
N THR A 79 10.88 8.05 -0.75
CA THR A 79 11.74 8.89 0.11
C THR A 79 13.14 9.09 -0.46
N LEU A 80 13.64 8.12 -1.24
CA LEU A 80 14.94 8.21 -1.91
C LEU A 80 14.89 9.09 -3.16
N MET A 81 13.75 9.13 -3.86
CA MET A 81 13.54 9.99 -5.03
C MET A 81 13.47 11.48 -4.68
N GLY A 82 13.00 11.81 -3.47
CA GLY A 82 12.93 13.18 -2.96
C GLY A 82 12.93 13.17 -1.42
N PRO A 83 14.10 13.29 -0.78
CA PRO A 83 14.22 13.18 0.68
C PRO A 83 13.76 14.47 1.39
N VAL A 84 12.53 14.89 1.13
CA VAL A 84 11.93 16.08 1.74
C VAL A 84 11.06 15.69 2.92
N TRP A 85 11.12 16.46 4.00
CA TRP A 85 10.48 16.14 5.29
C TRP A 85 8.98 15.82 5.16
N TYR A 86 8.26 16.49 4.27
CA TYR A 86 6.82 16.29 4.07
C TYR A 86 6.47 14.99 3.33
N ILE A 87 7.46 14.25 2.80
CA ILE A 87 7.31 12.88 2.29
C ILE A 87 7.86 11.89 3.30
N VAL A 88 9.07 12.15 3.84
CA VAL A 88 9.78 11.24 4.74
C VAL A 88 9.00 10.98 6.04
N ILE A 89 8.48 12.04 6.67
CA ILE A 89 7.73 11.92 7.94
C ILE A 89 6.50 11.00 7.78
N PRO A 90 5.55 11.28 6.86
CA PRO A 90 4.39 10.40 6.70
C PRO A 90 4.78 8.96 6.37
N VAL A 91 5.79 8.72 5.55
CA VAL A 91 6.24 7.38 5.18
C VAL A 91 6.74 6.61 6.41
N ILE A 92 7.62 7.20 7.22
CA ILE A 92 8.14 6.56 8.44
C ILE A 92 7.01 6.16 9.37
N PHE A 93 6.09 7.08 9.67
CA PHE A 93 4.97 6.78 10.57
C PHE A 93 4.00 5.73 9.99
N MET A 94 3.79 5.71 8.69
CA MET A 94 2.94 4.72 8.03
C MET A 94 3.57 3.32 8.10
N ILE A 95 4.87 3.18 7.84
CA ILE A 95 5.60 1.91 7.94
C ILE A 95 5.64 1.43 9.40
N ALA A 96 5.99 2.32 10.33
CA ALA A 96 6.01 2.00 11.76
C ALA A 96 4.65 1.49 12.24
N ARG A 97 3.57 2.13 11.81
CA ARG A 97 2.20 1.70 12.13
C ARG A 97 1.87 0.33 11.51
N GLU A 98 2.28 0.05 10.27
CA GLU A 98 2.04 -1.26 9.66
C GLU A 98 2.72 -2.39 10.45
N LEU A 99 3.97 -2.16 10.88
CA LEU A 99 4.71 -3.10 11.73
C LEU A 99 4.06 -3.27 13.10
N TYR A 100 3.67 -2.17 13.73
CA TYR A 100 3.01 -2.17 15.04
C TYR A 100 1.72 -3.00 15.03
N ILE A 101 0.83 -2.75 14.08
CA ILE A 101 -0.44 -3.50 13.97
C ILE A 101 -0.21 -4.96 13.61
N SER A 102 0.84 -5.27 12.82
CA SER A 102 1.20 -6.65 12.50
C SER A 102 1.62 -7.41 13.75
N GLY A 103 2.48 -6.81 14.59
CA GLY A 103 2.90 -7.40 15.85
C GLY A 103 1.73 -7.63 16.81
N LEU A 104 0.78 -6.68 16.92
CA LEU A 104 -0.43 -6.87 17.73
C LEU A 104 -1.29 -8.04 17.22
N ARG A 105 -1.42 -8.19 15.90
CA ARG A 105 -2.18 -9.31 15.31
C ARG A 105 -1.51 -10.65 15.55
N GLU A 106 -0.20 -10.70 15.39
CA GLU A 106 0.59 -11.91 15.64
C GLU A 106 0.46 -12.35 17.11
N PHE A 107 0.62 -11.42 18.06
CA PHE A 107 0.44 -11.69 19.48
C PHE A 107 -0.94 -12.28 19.78
N LEU A 108 -2.03 -11.72 19.25
CA LEU A 108 -3.38 -12.27 19.45
C LEU A 108 -3.55 -13.64 18.78
N GLY A 109 -2.90 -13.84 17.63
CA GLY A 109 -2.90 -15.12 16.93
C GLY A 109 -2.29 -16.24 17.78
N THR A 110 -1.19 -15.96 18.51
CA THR A 110 -0.59 -16.93 19.45
C THR A 110 -1.51 -17.27 20.61
N GLN A 111 -2.35 -16.35 21.04
CA GLN A 111 -3.37 -16.57 22.08
C GLN A 111 -4.69 -17.18 21.54
N LYS A 112 -4.74 -17.58 20.27
CA LYS A 112 -5.95 -18.10 19.58
C LYS A 112 -7.15 -17.16 19.65
N ILE A 113 -6.93 -15.87 19.77
CA ILE A 113 -7.96 -14.85 19.88
C ILE A 113 -8.17 -14.20 18.51
N GLU A 114 -9.36 -14.38 17.94
CA GLU A 114 -9.72 -13.71 16.71
C GLU A 114 -10.02 -12.23 16.96
N MET A 115 -9.34 -11.35 16.22
CA MET A 115 -9.74 -9.95 16.17
C MET A 115 -11.05 -9.79 15.40
N PRO A 116 -12.02 -9.04 15.91
CA PRO A 116 -13.21 -8.75 15.15
C PRO A 116 -12.81 -7.96 13.90
N VAL A 117 -12.94 -8.58 12.75
CA VAL A 117 -12.83 -7.86 11.47
C VAL A 117 -14.03 -6.91 11.42
N PRO A 118 -13.82 -5.59 11.31
CA PRO A 118 -14.95 -4.67 11.19
C PRO A 118 -15.78 -5.07 9.97
N LYS A 119 -17.01 -5.52 10.19
CA LYS A 119 -17.95 -5.92 9.13
C LYS A 119 -18.44 -4.72 8.29
N ALA A 120 -18.07 -3.49 8.66
CA ALA A 120 -18.49 -2.30 7.96
C ALA A 120 -17.91 -2.27 6.53
N ARG A 121 -18.80 -2.04 5.57
CA ARG A 121 -18.49 -1.91 4.13
C ARG A 121 -17.48 -0.79 3.87
N PHE A 122 -17.43 0.23 4.75
CA PHE A 122 -16.49 1.34 4.80
C PHE A 122 -15.70 1.29 6.13
N SER A 123 -14.80 0.32 6.26
CA SER A 123 -13.83 0.34 7.37
C SER A 123 -12.79 1.42 7.10
N ILE A 124 -12.47 2.24 8.11
CA ILE A 124 -11.41 3.27 8.05
C ILE A 124 -10.09 2.67 7.54
N GLY A 125 -9.83 1.40 7.88
CA GLY A 125 -8.67 0.67 7.38
C GLY A 125 -8.65 0.48 5.85
N LYS A 126 -9.81 0.32 5.19
CA LYS A 126 -9.91 0.20 3.73
C LYS A 126 -9.75 1.56 3.05
N ILE A 127 -10.37 2.59 3.61
CA ILE A 127 -10.25 3.97 3.10
C ILE A 127 -8.78 4.41 3.14
N LYS A 128 -8.09 4.16 4.26
CA LYS A 128 -6.66 4.43 4.41
C LYS A 128 -5.84 3.79 3.29
N THR A 129 -5.99 2.48 3.07
CA THR A 129 -5.21 1.76 2.03
C THR A 129 -5.49 2.29 0.64
N THR A 130 -6.74 2.57 0.31
CA THR A 130 -7.09 3.14 -1.00
C THR A 130 -6.44 4.51 -1.21
N ILE A 131 -6.51 5.39 -0.22
CA ILE A 131 -5.90 6.74 -0.32
C ILE A 131 -4.37 6.65 -0.39
N GLN A 132 -3.77 5.72 0.35
CA GLN A 132 -2.34 5.44 0.30
C GLN A 132 -1.89 4.96 -1.08
N MET A 133 -2.66 4.05 -1.71
CA MET A 133 -2.40 3.59 -3.08
C MET A 133 -2.53 4.73 -4.09
N ILE A 134 -3.52 5.61 -3.94
CA ILE A 134 -3.67 6.81 -4.78
C ILE A 134 -2.47 7.74 -4.63
N ALA A 135 -2.00 7.98 -3.41
CA ALA A 135 -0.82 8.82 -3.16
C ALA A 135 0.42 8.27 -3.89
N ILE A 136 0.68 6.98 -3.74
CA ILE A 136 1.82 6.32 -4.39
C ILE A 136 1.67 6.40 -5.92
N ALA A 137 0.50 6.05 -6.46
CA ALA A 137 0.24 6.10 -7.89
C ALA A 137 0.45 7.50 -8.48
N ALA A 138 0.02 8.55 -7.76
CA ALA A 138 0.22 9.93 -8.20
C ALA A 138 1.71 10.31 -8.27
N PHE A 139 2.53 9.90 -7.29
CA PHE A 139 3.97 10.15 -7.32
C PHE A 139 4.67 9.35 -8.43
N LEU A 140 4.33 8.08 -8.60
CA LEU A 140 4.94 7.24 -9.65
C LEU A 140 4.54 7.71 -11.05
N LEU A 141 3.29 8.14 -11.23
CA LEU A 141 2.85 8.73 -12.50
C LEU A 141 3.54 10.06 -12.77
N TRP A 142 3.70 10.91 -11.74
CA TRP A 142 4.50 12.11 -11.83
C TRP A 142 5.93 11.81 -12.27
N PHE A 143 6.57 10.82 -11.64
CA PHE A 143 7.92 10.40 -11.99
C PHE A 143 8.00 9.92 -13.44
N ALA A 144 7.03 9.11 -13.91
CA ALA A 144 6.99 8.61 -15.27
C ALA A 144 6.83 9.75 -16.31
N ILE A 145 5.92 10.70 -16.05
CA ILE A 145 5.72 11.86 -16.93
C ILE A 145 6.95 12.76 -16.91
N PHE A 146 7.48 13.07 -15.74
CA PHE A 146 8.66 13.94 -15.59
C PHE A 146 9.89 13.37 -16.30
N ALA A 147 10.14 12.07 -16.21
CA ALA A 147 11.22 11.39 -16.90
C ALA A 147 11.06 11.36 -18.44
N SER A 148 9.84 11.60 -18.94
CA SER A 148 9.54 11.61 -20.39
C SER A 148 9.58 13.01 -21.01
N VAL A 149 9.79 14.06 -20.20
CA VAL A 149 9.85 15.44 -20.72
C VAL A 149 11.17 15.67 -21.47
N THR A 150 11.03 16.13 -22.71
CA THR A 150 12.15 16.56 -23.54
C THR A 150 12.06 18.07 -23.79
N PRO A 151 13.15 18.73 -24.24
CA PRO A 151 13.12 20.17 -24.58
C PRO A 151 12.08 20.55 -25.66
N GLU A 152 11.67 19.56 -26.47
CA GLU A 152 10.67 19.71 -27.53
C GLU A 152 9.23 19.51 -27.04
N THR A 153 9.04 19.19 -25.76
CA THR A 153 7.70 18.94 -25.19
C THR A 153 6.99 20.28 -24.98
N ASP A 154 6.11 20.67 -25.89
CA ASP A 154 5.29 21.90 -25.79
C ASP A 154 3.82 21.60 -25.44
N SER A 155 3.58 20.61 -24.55
CA SER A 155 2.22 20.24 -24.14
C SER A 155 1.84 20.88 -22.82
N LYS A 156 0.90 21.81 -22.85
CA LYS A 156 0.33 22.45 -21.64
C LYS A 156 -0.23 21.42 -20.66
N ILE A 157 -0.78 20.31 -21.16
CA ILE A 157 -1.33 19.24 -20.33
C ILE A 157 -0.22 18.56 -19.53
N VAL A 158 0.93 18.27 -20.15
CA VAL A 158 2.09 17.65 -19.48
C VAL A 158 2.59 18.55 -18.35
N PHE A 159 2.78 19.85 -18.61
CA PHE A 159 3.20 20.81 -17.57
C PHE A 159 2.19 20.92 -16.43
N TYR A 160 0.89 20.90 -16.75
CA TYR A 160 -0.16 20.91 -15.74
C TYR A 160 -0.11 19.65 -14.86
N LEU A 161 0.06 18.47 -15.45
CA LEU A 161 0.17 17.20 -14.71
C LEU A 161 1.41 17.17 -13.81
N ILE A 162 2.57 17.64 -14.30
CA ILE A 162 3.80 17.73 -13.50
C ILE A 162 3.61 18.63 -12.28
N TYR A 163 2.80 19.67 -12.38
CA TYR A 163 2.52 20.58 -11.27
C TYR A 163 1.48 20.03 -10.28
N VAL A 164 0.46 19.32 -10.77
CA VAL A 164 -0.70 18.90 -9.96
C VAL A 164 -0.47 17.56 -9.27
N LEU A 165 0.14 16.58 -9.95
CA LEU A 165 0.32 15.22 -9.42
C LEU A 165 1.09 15.17 -8.08
N PRO A 166 2.21 15.90 -7.90
CA PRO A 166 2.91 15.89 -6.61
C PRO A 166 2.05 16.45 -5.48
N LYS A 167 1.23 17.47 -5.76
CA LYS A 167 0.33 18.05 -4.76
C LYS A 167 -0.75 17.07 -4.34
N ILE A 168 -1.35 16.35 -5.30
CA ILE A 168 -2.29 15.27 -5.03
C ILE A 168 -1.60 14.19 -4.20
N GLY A 169 -0.39 13.80 -4.57
CA GLY A 169 0.40 12.80 -3.86
C GLY A 169 0.66 13.20 -2.41
N ILE A 170 1.17 14.41 -2.17
CA ILE A 170 1.45 14.93 -0.83
C ILE A 170 0.17 14.99 0.01
N PHE A 171 -0.88 15.61 -0.51
CA PHE A 171 -2.14 15.77 0.21
C PHE A 171 -2.74 14.41 0.59
N SER A 172 -2.78 13.47 -0.36
CA SER A 172 -3.28 12.12 -0.13
C SER A 172 -2.41 11.35 0.86
N LEU A 173 -1.08 11.54 0.85
CA LEU A 173 -0.15 10.91 1.77
C LEU A 173 -0.40 11.35 3.22
N TRP A 174 -0.57 12.65 3.46
CA TRP A 174 -0.87 13.18 4.79
C TRP A 174 -2.25 12.76 5.28
N PHE A 175 -3.25 12.75 4.40
CA PHE A 175 -4.58 12.26 4.75
C PHE A 175 -4.56 10.77 5.10
N ALA A 176 -3.81 9.95 4.34
CA ALA A 176 -3.59 8.54 4.63
C ALA A 176 -2.88 8.34 5.98
N LEU A 177 -1.92 9.20 6.34
CA LEU A 177 -1.26 9.19 7.64
C LEU A 177 -2.25 9.41 8.78
N VAL A 178 -3.08 10.45 8.70
CA VAL A 178 -4.10 10.75 9.74
C VAL A 178 -5.06 9.58 9.90
N ALA A 179 -5.58 9.05 8.80
CA ALA A 179 -6.46 7.88 8.81
C ALA A 179 -5.75 6.62 9.36
N SER A 180 -4.45 6.49 9.10
CA SER A 180 -3.59 5.41 9.59
C SER A 180 -3.42 5.45 11.11
N ILE A 181 -3.11 6.63 11.67
CA ILE A 181 -2.96 6.85 13.11
C ILE A 181 -4.29 6.60 13.81
N TRP A 182 -5.39 7.16 13.30
CA TRP A 182 -6.72 6.93 13.85
C TRP A 182 -7.08 5.44 13.92
N SER A 183 -6.84 4.73 12.81
CA SER A 183 -7.05 3.28 12.76
C SER A 183 -6.17 2.52 13.75
N ALA A 184 -4.93 2.95 13.99
CA ALA A 184 -4.03 2.34 14.97
C ALA A 184 -4.55 2.52 16.40
N ILE A 185 -5.02 3.71 16.74
CA ILE A 185 -5.61 4.00 18.06
C ILE A 185 -6.82 3.09 18.31
N GLN A 186 -7.75 3.00 17.36
CA GLN A 186 -8.91 2.11 17.50
C GLN A 186 -8.51 0.64 17.68
N TYR A 187 -7.49 0.19 16.94
CA TYR A 187 -6.97 -1.17 17.03
C TYR A 187 -6.36 -1.45 18.42
N THR A 188 -5.59 -0.51 18.95
CA THR A 188 -4.96 -0.60 20.29
C THR A 188 -6.00 -0.66 21.39
N PHE A 189 -7.06 0.17 21.33
CA PHE A 189 -8.15 0.10 22.28
C PHE A 189 -8.87 -1.27 22.25
N THR A 190 -9.18 -1.77 21.07
CA THR A 190 -9.81 -3.08 20.91
C THR A 190 -8.91 -4.21 21.44
N PHE A 191 -7.61 -4.13 21.19
CA PHE A 191 -6.59 -5.04 21.71
C PHE A 191 -6.58 -5.04 23.25
N ALA A 192 -6.49 -3.84 23.86
CA ALA A 192 -6.47 -3.71 25.33
C ALA A 192 -7.75 -4.24 25.99
N GLN A 193 -8.93 -4.01 25.38
CA GLN A 193 -10.19 -4.57 25.88
C GLN A 193 -10.21 -6.10 25.85
N LYS A 194 -9.61 -6.72 24.83
CA LYS A 194 -9.54 -8.18 24.71
C LYS A 194 -8.57 -8.79 25.70
N LEU A 195 -7.42 -8.16 25.94
CA LEU A 195 -6.47 -8.59 26.96
C LEU A 195 -7.07 -8.59 28.38
N LYS A 196 -7.91 -7.61 28.71
CA LYS A 196 -8.62 -7.56 30.00
C LYS A 196 -9.61 -8.71 30.20
N LYS A 197 -10.10 -9.33 29.14
CA LYS A 197 -11.03 -10.49 29.22
C LYS A 197 -10.33 -11.84 29.38
N ILE A 198 -9.00 -11.86 29.31
CA ILE A 198 -8.17 -13.07 29.44
C ILE A 198 -7.61 -13.19 30.86
N LYS A 199 -7.47 -12.04 31.56
CA LYS A 199 -7.17 -12.00 33.00
C LYS A 199 -8.44 -12.23 33.80
#